data_3810fc90e531125c0a5e7a1c877aa177
#
_entry.id   3810fc90e531125c0a5e7a1c877aa177
#
_cell.length_a   1.000
_cell.length_b   1.000
_cell.length_c   1.000
_cell.angle_alpha   90.00
_cell.angle_beta   90.00
_cell.angle_gamma   90.00
#
_symmetry.space_group_name_H-M   'P 1'
#
loop_
_entity.id
_entity.type
_entity.pdbx_description
1 polymer ?
#
loop_
_entity_poly.entity_id
_entity_poly.type
_entity_poly.pdbx_seq_one_letter_code
_entity_poly.pdbx_strand_id
1 'polypeptide(L)'
;MAALNMVRQGLFGEILHGGCGYEHDLREVKFNDGTHYNYVPGSGDLRMGPTAFAEAQWRTNHSVHRNGDIYPTHGIGPIAHCMDINRGNRFLSLSAMATQSRGLHKFIVDNGGENHPLAKVNFNLGDIVTSMIKCSNGQTIIVTHDTNSPRPYSLGFRVQGTEGL
;
A
#
# COMPACT_ATOMS: atom_id res chain seq x y z
N MET A 1 11.09 14.72 -4.55
CA MET A 1 12.45 15.33 -4.41
C MET A 1 12.42 16.66 -3.64
N ALA A 2 11.40 17.51 -3.77
CA ALA A 2 11.33 18.79 -3.03
C ALA A 2 11.42 18.61 -1.51
N ALA A 3 10.60 17.76 -0.92
CA ALA A 3 10.62 17.50 0.54
C ALA A 3 12.00 17.04 1.04
N LEU A 4 12.72 16.16 0.31
CA LEU A 4 14.06 15.74 0.69
C LEU A 4 15.06 16.91 0.69
N ASN A 5 14.97 17.82 -0.29
CA ASN A 5 15.81 19.02 -0.30
C ASN A 5 15.49 19.95 0.86
N MET A 6 14.22 20.11 1.22
CA MET A 6 13.79 20.90 2.38
C MET A 6 14.32 20.29 3.69
N VAL A 7 14.26 18.95 3.84
CA VAL A 7 14.87 18.25 4.99
C VAL A 7 16.37 18.52 5.07
N ARG A 8 17.09 18.40 3.94
CA ARG A 8 18.55 18.65 3.88
C ARG A 8 18.93 20.09 4.17
N GLN A 9 18.04 21.04 3.92
CA GLN A 9 18.23 22.46 4.27
C GLN A 9 17.82 22.77 5.71
N GLY A 10 17.33 21.77 6.48
CA GLY A 10 16.91 21.95 7.86
C GLY A 10 15.58 22.68 8.05
N LEU A 11 14.77 22.85 6.99
CA LEU A 11 13.55 23.67 7.04
C LEU A 11 12.46 23.08 7.95
N PHE A 12 12.55 21.80 8.31
CA PHE A 12 11.61 21.15 9.24
C PHE A 12 12.20 21.02 10.67
N GLY A 13 13.43 21.55 10.90
CA GLY A 13 14.14 21.31 12.16
C GLY A 13 14.55 19.84 12.32
N GLU A 14 14.53 19.34 13.53
CA GLU A 14 14.80 17.92 13.83
C GLU A 14 13.61 17.07 13.35
N ILE A 15 13.88 16.06 12.53
CA ILE A 15 12.82 15.17 12.00
C ILE A 15 12.36 14.22 13.11
N LEU A 16 11.05 14.18 13.37
CA LEU A 16 10.41 13.40 14.41
C LEU A 16 9.61 12.22 13.87
N HIS A 17 8.91 12.44 12.77
CA HIS A 17 7.94 11.47 12.25
C HIS A 17 7.85 11.49 10.73
N GLY A 18 7.59 10.31 10.14
CA GLY A 18 7.24 10.13 8.74
C GLY A 18 5.94 9.36 8.57
N GLY A 19 5.14 9.79 7.60
CA GLY A 19 3.98 9.04 7.13
C GLY A 19 4.18 8.68 5.66
N CYS A 20 3.79 7.48 5.28
CA CYS A 20 3.86 7.01 3.89
C CYS A 20 2.98 5.80 3.68
N GLY A 21 2.82 5.39 2.44
CA GLY A 21 2.07 4.17 2.14
C GLY A 21 2.11 3.80 0.67
N TYR A 22 1.40 2.74 0.35
CA TYR A 22 0.96 2.40 -0.98
C TYR A 22 -0.55 2.21 -0.93
N GLU A 23 -1.25 3.25 -1.27
CA GLU A 23 -2.68 3.37 -1.16
C GLU A 23 -3.27 3.52 -2.57
N HIS A 24 -3.68 2.41 -3.17
CA HIS A 24 -4.05 2.33 -4.59
C HIS A 24 -5.13 1.27 -4.79
N ASP A 25 -6.29 1.65 -5.28
CA ASP A 25 -7.31 0.67 -5.64
C ASP A 25 -6.80 -0.23 -6.75
N LEU A 26 -6.46 -1.46 -6.42
CA LEU A 26 -5.98 -2.48 -7.36
C LEU A 26 -6.97 -3.64 -7.53
N ARG A 27 -8.21 -3.50 -7.07
CA ARG A 27 -9.19 -4.59 -7.15
C ARG A 27 -9.40 -5.05 -8.58
N GLU A 28 -9.52 -4.11 -9.50
CA GLU A 28 -9.69 -4.40 -10.92
C GLU A 28 -8.43 -5.01 -11.55
N VAL A 29 -7.25 -4.49 -11.19
CA VAL A 29 -5.97 -5.07 -11.64
C VAL A 29 -5.82 -6.52 -11.19
N LYS A 30 -6.27 -6.84 -9.98
CA LYS A 30 -6.18 -8.19 -9.41
C LYS A 30 -7.08 -9.22 -10.12
N PHE A 31 -8.17 -8.78 -10.72
CA PHE A 31 -9.23 -9.66 -11.21
C PHE A 31 -9.59 -9.47 -12.68
N ASN A 32 -8.87 -8.67 -13.46
CA ASN A 32 -9.16 -8.56 -14.88
C ASN A 32 -8.85 -9.87 -15.64
N ASP A 33 -9.44 -10.04 -16.81
CA ASP A 33 -9.33 -11.26 -17.61
C ASP A 33 -8.02 -11.37 -18.41
N GLY A 34 -7.14 -10.36 -18.33
CA GLY A 34 -5.87 -10.31 -19.05
C GLY A 34 -5.98 -9.94 -20.52
N THR A 35 -7.18 -9.65 -21.02
CA THR A 35 -7.38 -9.28 -22.43
C THR A 35 -7.38 -7.78 -22.68
N HIS A 36 -7.53 -6.97 -21.62
CA HIS A 36 -7.64 -5.52 -21.67
C HIS A 36 -6.53 -4.84 -20.87
N TYR A 37 -5.42 -4.58 -21.55
CA TYR A 37 -4.24 -3.91 -20.94
C TYR A 37 -4.44 -2.42 -20.62
N ASN A 38 -5.35 -1.77 -21.32
CA ASN A 38 -5.58 -0.32 -21.20
C ASN A 38 -6.78 -0.03 -20.29
N TYR A 39 -6.95 -0.83 -19.26
CA TYR A 39 -7.98 -0.59 -18.28
C TYR A 39 -7.82 0.79 -17.63
N VAL A 40 -8.86 1.60 -17.74
CA VAL A 40 -8.97 2.87 -17.03
C VAL A 40 -9.92 2.69 -15.84
N PRO A 41 -9.48 2.88 -14.61
CA PRO A 41 -10.35 2.79 -13.44
C PRO A 41 -11.62 3.63 -13.62
N GLY A 42 -12.78 3.00 -13.45
CA GLY A 42 -14.07 3.65 -13.60
C GLY A 42 -14.62 3.73 -15.03
N SER A 43 -13.96 3.14 -16.04
CA SER A 43 -14.47 3.10 -17.42
C SER A 43 -15.70 2.21 -17.61
N GLY A 44 -15.97 1.31 -16.68
CA GLY A 44 -17.04 0.30 -16.82
C GLY A 44 -16.66 -0.90 -17.70
N ASP A 45 -15.43 -0.93 -18.23
CA ASP A 45 -14.94 -2.00 -19.11
C ASP A 45 -14.31 -3.16 -18.35
N LEU A 46 -14.57 -3.24 -17.06
CA LEU A 46 -14.04 -4.32 -16.25
C LEU A 46 -14.61 -5.67 -16.68
N ARG A 47 -13.73 -6.55 -17.11
CA ARG A 47 -14.07 -7.96 -17.36
C ARG A 47 -13.37 -8.83 -16.31
N MET A 48 -14.19 -9.40 -15.45
CA MET A 48 -13.73 -10.32 -14.42
C MET A 48 -13.37 -11.66 -15.05
N GLY A 49 -12.08 -11.99 -15.06
CA GLY A 49 -11.60 -13.32 -15.43
C GLY A 49 -11.64 -14.30 -14.26
N PRO A 50 -11.61 -15.62 -14.53
CA PRO A 50 -11.54 -16.66 -13.50
C PRO A 50 -10.17 -16.66 -12.79
N THR A 51 -9.15 -16.15 -13.43
CA THR A 51 -7.79 -16.02 -12.92
C THR A 51 -7.30 -14.61 -13.15
N ALA A 52 -6.46 -14.11 -12.25
CA ALA A 52 -5.83 -12.81 -12.44
C ALA A 52 -4.84 -12.86 -13.61
N PHE A 53 -4.71 -11.74 -14.30
CA PHE A 53 -3.72 -11.53 -15.34
C PHE A 53 -2.28 -11.66 -14.81
N ALA A 54 -1.30 -11.97 -15.68
CA ALA A 54 0.07 -12.32 -15.28
C ALA A 54 0.74 -11.33 -14.31
N GLU A 55 0.65 -10.04 -14.56
CA GLU A 55 1.19 -9.02 -13.63
C GLU A 55 0.39 -8.96 -12.33
N ALA A 56 -0.91 -9.15 -12.39
CA ALA A 56 -1.79 -9.10 -11.23
C ALA A 56 -1.77 -10.41 -10.41
N GLN A 57 -1.45 -11.54 -11.01
CA GLN A 57 -1.45 -12.84 -10.34
C GLN A 57 -0.60 -12.88 -9.09
N TRP A 58 0.58 -12.27 -9.09
CA TRP A 58 1.40 -12.23 -7.89
C TRP A 58 0.71 -11.49 -6.75
N ARG A 59 0.02 -10.37 -7.03
CA ARG A 59 -0.73 -9.61 -6.02
C ARG A 59 -1.91 -10.40 -5.47
N THR A 60 -2.64 -11.06 -6.34
CA THR A 60 -3.77 -11.91 -5.95
C THR A 60 -3.30 -13.09 -5.11
N ASN A 61 -2.23 -13.76 -5.55
CA ASN A 61 -1.63 -14.87 -4.81
C ASN A 61 -1.14 -14.42 -3.42
N HIS A 62 -0.46 -13.28 -3.32
CA HIS A 62 -0.07 -12.73 -2.03
C HIS A 62 -1.27 -12.33 -1.17
N SER A 63 -2.34 -11.83 -1.76
CA SER A 63 -3.58 -11.50 -1.02
C SER A 63 -4.25 -12.73 -0.41
N VAL A 64 -4.10 -13.89 -1.04
CA VAL A 64 -4.59 -15.17 -0.50
C VAL A 64 -3.72 -15.68 0.65
N HIS A 65 -2.39 -15.62 0.51
CA HIS A 65 -1.48 -16.37 1.38
C HIS A 65 -0.79 -15.52 2.45
N ARG A 66 -0.86 -14.19 2.38
CA ARG A 66 -0.15 -13.29 3.29
C ARG A 66 -1.10 -12.26 3.90
N ASN A 67 -0.75 -11.82 5.12
CA ASN A 67 -1.41 -10.71 5.79
C ASN A 67 -0.34 -9.72 6.27
N GLY A 68 -0.11 -8.67 5.50
CA GLY A 68 0.92 -7.67 5.76
C GLY A 68 1.06 -6.72 4.56
N ASP A 69 1.87 -5.68 4.70
CA ASP A 69 2.19 -4.80 3.58
C ASP A 69 3.02 -5.56 2.54
N ILE A 70 2.44 -5.82 1.37
CA ILE A 70 3.08 -6.56 0.28
C ILE A 70 3.82 -5.66 -0.70
N TYR A 71 3.77 -4.32 -0.51
CA TYR A 71 4.36 -3.36 -1.44
C TYR A 71 4.91 -2.08 -0.75
N PRO A 72 5.75 -2.19 0.28
CA PRO A 72 6.14 -1.04 1.13
C PRO A 72 7.10 -0.07 0.45
N THR A 73 7.80 -0.49 -0.62
CA THR A 73 8.94 0.26 -1.18
C THR A 73 8.58 1.65 -1.70
N HIS A 74 7.40 1.83 -2.28
CA HIS A 74 6.97 3.13 -2.78
C HIS A 74 6.78 4.17 -1.68
N GLY A 75 6.29 3.74 -0.53
CA GLY A 75 6.13 4.60 0.64
C GLY A 75 7.46 4.79 1.39
N ILE A 76 8.05 3.70 1.81
CA ILE A 76 9.21 3.70 2.71
C ILE A 76 10.47 4.31 2.06
N GLY A 77 10.70 4.10 0.76
CA GLY A 77 11.91 4.56 0.10
C GLY A 77 12.18 6.06 0.29
N PRO A 78 11.26 6.95 -0.11
CA PRO A 78 11.44 8.40 0.08
C PRO A 78 11.58 8.81 1.55
N ILE A 79 10.81 8.22 2.46
CA ILE A 79 10.90 8.53 3.90
C ILE A 79 12.23 8.08 4.48
N ALA A 80 12.73 6.90 4.08
CA ALA A 80 14.03 6.41 4.48
C ALA A 80 15.17 7.36 4.08
N HIS A 81 15.07 8.01 2.92
CA HIS A 81 16.01 9.05 2.50
C HIS A 81 15.92 10.32 3.36
N CYS A 82 14.72 10.72 3.77
CA CYS A 82 14.53 11.89 4.64
C CYS A 82 15.04 11.65 6.07
N MET A 83 15.14 10.40 6.50
CA MET A 83 15.56 10.01 7.85
C MET A 83 16.95 9.36 7.90
N ASP A 84 17.71 9.41 6.82
CA ASP A 84 19.05 8.85 6.70
C ASP A 84 19.16 7.36 7.09
N ILE A 85 18.12 6.57 6.79
CA ILE A 85 18.13 5.13 7.04
C ILE A 85 19.29 4.49 6.25
N ASN A 86 20.07 3.65 6.93
CA ASN A 86 21.33 3.07 6.48
C ASN A 86 22.48 4.08 6.27
N ARG A 87 22.32 5.32 6.79
CA ARG A 87 23.32 6.39 6.72
C ARG A 87 23.47 7.08 8.08
N GLY A 88 23.57 6.30 9.14
CA GLY A 88 23.61 6.78 10.54
C GLY A 88 22.31 6.54 11.30
N ASN A 89 21.27 6.07 10.64
CA ASN A 89 20.00 5.68 11.23
C ASN A 89 19.57 4.28 10.73
N ARG A 90 18.70 3.59 11.48
CA ARG A 90 18.20 2.26 11.11
C ARG A 90 16.84 2.00 11.73
N PHE A 91 16.10 1.07 11.17
CA PHE A 91 14.90 0.53 11.79
C PHE A 91 15.28 -0.37 12.99
N LEU A 92 14.59 -0.19 14.11
CA LEU A 92 14.82 -0.99 15.32
C LEU A 92 13.72 -2.01 15.54
N SER A 93 12.48 -1.59 15.41
CA SER A 93 11.32 -2.44 15.63
C SER A 93 10.18 -2.06 14.70
N LEU A 94 9.32 -3.03 14.43
CA LEU A 94 8.12 -2.87 13.64
C LEU A 94 6.96 -3.58 14.33
N SER A 95 5.81 -2.91 14.40
CA SER A 95 4.53 -3.50 14.75
C SER A 95 3.55 -3.24 13.62
N ALA A 96 2.75 -4.24 13.27
CA ALA A 96 1.76 -4.12 12.20
C ALA A 96 0.42 -4.68 12.63
N MET A 97 -0.65 -4.05 12.18
CA MET A 97 -2.02 -4.52 12.33
C MET A 97 -2.74 -4.44 10.99
N ALA A 98 -3.60 -5.41 10.73
CA ALA A 98 -4.41 -5.46 9.54
C ALA A 98 -5.91 -5.52 9.90
N THR A 99 -6.74 -4.92 9.07
CA THR A 99 -8.18 -5.10 9.13
C THR A 99 -8.58 -6.50 8.68
N GLN A 100 -9.85 -6.85 8.79
CA GLN A 100 -10.38 -8.02 8.10
C GLN A 100 -10.37 -7.78 6.59
N SER A 101 -10.29 -8.86 5.82
CA SER A 101 -10.44 -8.85 4.36
C SER A 101 -11.92 -8.89 4.01
N ARG A 102 -12.44 -7.84 3.41
CA ARG A 102 -13.85 -7.70 2.99
C ARG A 102 -13.97 -7.16 1.57
N GLY A 103 -13.11 -6.20 1.22
CA GLY A 103 -13.19 -5.44 -0.01
C GLY A 103 -13.05 -6.29 -1.27
N LEU A 104 -12.13 -7.26 -1.27
CA LEU A 104 -11.92 -8.14 -2.43
C LEU A 104 -13.12 -9.05 -2.67
N HIS A 105 -13.65 -9.69 -1.62
CA HIS A 105 -14.83 -10.54 -1.75
C HIS A 105 -16.03 -9.76 -2.26
N LYS A 106 -16.32 -8.60 -1.65
CA LYS A 106 -17.41 -7.73 -2.10
C LYS A 106 -17.25 -7.35 -3.58
N PHE A 107 -16.06 -6.93 -3.99
CA PHE A 107 -15.79 -6.55 -5.38
C PHE A 107 -16.03 -7.70 -6.35
N ILE A 108 -15.60 -8.92 -6.01
CA ILE A 108 -15.81 -10.12 -6.83
C ILE A 108 -17.31 -10.41 -6.98
N VAL A 109 -18.06 -10.40 -5.89
CA VAL A 109 -19.49 -10.69 -5.91
C VAL A 109 -20.26 -9.61 -6.70
N ASP A 110 -19.95 -8.34 -6.47
CA ASP A 110 -20.62 -7.22 -7.15
C ASP A 110 -20.40 -7.22 -8.67
N ASN A 111 -19.24 -7.67 -9.14
CA ASN A 111 -18.85 -7.59 -10.55
C ASN A 111 -18.82 -8.93 -11.28
N GLY A 112 -18.58 -10.02 -10.57
CA GLY A 112 -18.50 -11.38 -11.13
C GLY A 112 -19.63 -12.31 -10.70
N GLY A 113 -20.41 -11.91 -9.70
CA GLY A 113 -21.48 -12.71 -9.10
C GLY A 113 -20.99 -13.73 -8.06
N GLU A 114 -21.93 -14.26 -7.29
CA GLU A 114 -21.64 -15.24 -6.21
C GLU A 114 -21.08 -16.57 -6.74
N ASN A 115 -21.34 -16.89 -8.01
CA ASN A 115 -20.82 -18.10 -8.65
C ASN A 115 -19.43 -17.93 -9.26
N HIS A 116 -18.83 -16.75 -9.18
CA HIS A 116 -17.49 -16.52 -9.68
C HIS A 116 -16.49 -17.43 -8.95
N PRO A 117 -15.52 -18.07 -9.63
CA PRO A 117 -14.57 -19.00 -9.00
C PRO A 117 -13.85 -18.40 -7.78
N LEU A 118 -13.52 -17.11 -7.82
CA LEU A 118 -12.83 -16.41 -6.74
C LEU A 118 -13.75 -15.94 -5.61
N ALA A 119 -15.08 -15.98 -5.76
CA ALA A 119 -16.02 -15.59 -4.71
C ALA A 119 -15.95 -16.50 -3.47
N LYS A 120 -15.47 -17.74 -3.64
CA LYS A 120 -15.29 -18.71 -2.55
C LYS A 120 -13.87 -18.72 -1.96
N VAL A 121 -12.97 -17.92 -2.53
CA VAL A 121 -11.58 -17.83 -2.04
C VAL A 121 -11.53 -17.01 -0.76
N ASN A 122 -10.86 -17.54 0.24
CA ASN A 122 -10.57 -16.80 1.46
C ASN A 122 -9.28 -15.96 1.27
N PHE A 123 -9.45 -14.65 1.21
CA PHE A 123 -8.32 -13.72 1.16
C PHE A 123 -7.83 -13.43 2.58
N ASN A 124 -6.55 -13.68 2.82
CA ASN A 124 -5.93 -13.48 4.13
C ASN A 124 -5.44 -12.04 4.35
N LEU A 125 -5.08 -11.33 3.27
CA LEU A 125 -4.64 -9.95 3.34
C LEU A 125 -5.78 -9.04 3.79
N GLY A 126 -5.64 -8.38 4.93
CA GLY A 126 -6.57 -7.36 5.38
C GLY A 126 -6.70 -6.22 4.34
N ASP A 127 -7.83 -5.56 4.31
CA ASP A 127 -8.07 -4.48 3.35
C ASP A 127 -7.09 -3.33 3.57
N ILE A 128 -6.85 -2.99 4.84
CA ILE A 128 -5.86 -1.98 5.23
C ILE A 128 -4.87 -2.62 6.21
N VAL A 129 -3.58 -2.43 5.93
CA VAL A 129 -2.50 -2.81 6.84
C VAL A 129 -1.77 -1.55 7.27
N THR A 130 -1.67 -1.32 8.58
CA THR A 130 -0.92 -0.22 9.17
C THR A 130 0.27 -0.77 9.92
N SER A 131 1.46 -0.27 9.57
CA SER A 131 2.72 -0.62 10.23
C SER A 131 3.31 0.61 10.90
N MET A 132 3.82 0.44 12.11
CA MET A 132 4.55 1.46 12.84
C MET A 132 5.99 1.00 13.03
N ILE A 133 6.94 1.84 12.63
CA ILE A 133 8.38 1.57 12.71
C ILE A 133 9.02 2.56 13.68
N LYS A 134 9.90 2.06 14.56
CA LYS A 134 10.78 2.85 15.41
C LYS A 134 12.18 2.88 14.81
N CYS A 135 12.77 4.07 14.71
CA CYS A 135 14.13 4.27 14.23
C CYS A 135 15.12 4.50 15.37
N SER A 136 16.42 4.21 15.15
CA SER A 136 17.49 4.32 16.16
C SER A 136 17.72 5.75 16.65
N ASN A 137 17.50 6.75 15.76
CA ASN A 137 17.65 8.16 16.12
C ASN A 137 16.38 8.76 16.75
N GLY A 138 15.43 7.91 17.18
CA GLY A 138 14.26 8.36 17.92
C GLY A 138 13.00 8.56 17.07
N GLN A 139 13.11 8.68 15.75
CA GLN A 139 11.97 8.90 14.87
C GLN A 139 11.02 7.69 14.82
N THR A 140 9.80 7.96 14.38
CA THR A 140 8.79 6.93 14.04
C THR A 140 8.31 7.09 12.61
N ILE A 141 7.89 5.97 11.99
CA ILE A 141 7.28 5.97 10.67
C ILE A 141 5.96 5.20 10.73
N ILE A 142 4.91 5.76 10.15
CA ILE A 142 3.68 5.02 9.86
C ILE A 142 3.65 4.70 8.36
N VAL A 143 3.42 3.41 8.05
CA VAL A 143 3.27 2.93 6.68
C VAL A 143 1.89 2.33 6.53
N THR A 144 1.14 2.79 5.54
CA THR A 144 -0.19 2.27 5.22
C THR A 144 -0.19 1.56 3.88
N HIS A 145 -0.69 0.33 3.86
CA HIS A 145 -0.95 -0.43 2.65
C HIS A 145 -2.45 -0.61 2.47
N ASP A 146 -2.99 -0.17 1.33
CA ASP A 146 -4.37 -0.35 0.94
C ASP A 146 -4.46 -0.57 -0.57
N THR A 147 -4.75 -1.81 -0.98
CA THR A 147 -4.93 -2.18 -2.39
C THR A 147 -6.27 -2.87 -2.65
N ASN A 148 -7.13 -2.91 -1.63
CA ASN A 148 -8.38 -3.69 -1.61
C ASN A 148 -9.62 -2.83 -1.40
N SER A 149 -9.46 -1.51 -1.25
CA SER A 149 -10.55 -0.56 -1.00
C SER A 149 -10.75 0.41 -2.16
N PRO A 150 -11.97 0.95 -2.36
CA PRO A 150 -12.22 2.00 -3.34
C PRO A 150 -11.59 3.31 -2.88
N ARG A 151 -10.56 3.78 -3.58
CA ARG A 151 -9.89 5.02 -3.23
C ARG A 151 -9.09 5.60 -4.40
N PRO A 152 -8.82 6.92 -4.44
CA PRO A 152 -7.82 7.49 -5.33
C PRO A 152 -6.41 7.05 -4.92
N TYR A 153 -5.49 7.04 -5.88
CA TYR A 153 -4.08 6.76 -5.62
C TYR A 153 -3.45 7.80 -4.69
N SER A 154 -2.73 7.34 -3.68
CA SER A 154 -1.94 8.17 -2.78
C SER A 154 -0.74 7.40 -2.24
N LEU A 155 0.37 8.10 -2.02
CA LEU A 155 1.50 7.57 -1.26
C LEU A 155 1.53 8.12 0.17
N GLY A 156 0.61 9.01 0.53
CA GLY A 156 0.43 9.53 1.88
C GLY A 156 1.67 10.21 2.48
N PHE A 157 2.59 10.75 1.63
CA PHE A 157 3.85 11.28 2.13
C PHE A 157 3.67 12.44 3.09
N ARG A 158 4.26 12.30 4.26
CA ARG A 158 4.38 13.31 5.28
C ARG A 158 5.74 13.20 5.97
N VAL A 159 6.41 14.33 6.14
CA VAL A 159 7.62 14.47 6.96
C VAL A 159 7.36 15.55 7.98
N GLN A 160 7.51 15.24 9.25
CA GLN A 160 7.23 16.16 10.35
C GLN A 160 8.45 16.30 11.23
N GLY A 161 8.82 17.53 11.48
CA GLY A 161 9.92 17.91 12.38
C GLY A 161 9.47 18.92 13.45
N THR A 162 10.43 19.45 14.15
CA THR A 162 10.19 20.41 15.25
C THR A 162 9.73 21.78 14.76
N GLU A 163 9.99 22.13 13.50
CA GLU A 163 9.71 23.44 12.91
C GLU A 163 8.72 23.39 11.76
N GLY A 164 8.25 22.21 11.35
CA GLY A 164 7.30 22.12 10.25
C GLY A 164 6.85 20.71 9.88
N LEU A 165 5.90 20.69 8.95
CA LEU A 165 5.25 19.52 8.38
C LEU A 165 5.24 19.65 6.85
#